data_4faf76a9b0b0b52a28f62217420780b0
#
_entry.id   4faf76a9b0b0b52a28f62217420780b0
#
_cell.length_a   1.000
_cell.length_b   1.000
_cell.length_c   1.000
_cell.angle_alpha   90.00
_cell.angle_beta   90.00
_cell.angle_gamma   90.00
#
_symmetry.space_group_name_H-M   'P 1'
#
loop_
_entity.id
_entity.type
_entity.pdbx_description
1 polymer ?
#
loop_
_entity_poly.entity_id
_entity_poly.type
_entity_poly.pdbx_seq_one_letter_code
_entity_poly.pdbx_strand_id
1 'polypeptide(L)'
;MRYPNAFDYKVTCEEAIKIVPIPPFIIESFVGNAIKHGLKPGKMTEIQVNVSKLEEFRILIQVKDNGTGFSDDSLDAVEEFLEKGIVSEELGVGICNSVARLRLIYGDKCEIRIYNQELSGAVVDITLNLQKTEAV
;
A
#
# COMPACT_ATOMS: atom_id res chain seq x y z
N MET A 1 7.78 -3.12 -14.17
CA MET A 1 7.20 -2.20 -15.16
C MET A 1 7.96 -0.88 -15.12
N ARG A 2 8.18 -0.32 -16.27
CA ARG A 2 8.95 0.91 -16.35
C ARG A 2 8.29 1.88 -17.33
N TYR A 3 8.11 3.12 -16.86
CA TYR A 3 7.58 4.19 -17.70
C TYR A 3 8.67 5.21 -17.91
N PRO A 4 9.07 5.49 -19.17
CA PRO A 4 10.14 6.43 -19.45
C PRO A 4 9.85 7.79 -18.82
N ASN A 5 10.81 8.34 -18.09
CA ASN A 5 10.74 9.70 -17.52
C ASN A 5 9.62 9.92 -16.50
N ALA A 6 8.96 8.87 -16.02
CA ALA A 6 7.87 9.00 -15.06
C ALA A 6 8.16 8.28 -13.76
N PHE A 7 8.24 6.96 -13.80
CA PHE A 7 8.50 6.19 -12.60
C PHE A 7 9.12 4.83 -12.94
N ASP A 8 9.71 4.23 -11.90
CA ASP A 8 10.23 2.88 -11.96
C ASP A 8 9.80 2.19 -10.67
N TYR A 9 9.57 0.88 -10.70
CA TYR A 9 9.25 0.20 -9.46
C TYR A 9 9.94 -1.15 -9.34
N LYS A 10 10.14 -1.55 -8.08
CA LYS A 10 10.84 -2.79 -7.75
C LYS A 10 10.07 -3.52 -6.68
N VAL A 11 9.89 -4.81 -6.88
CA VAL A 11 9.23 -5.69 -5.89
C VAL A 11 10.27 -6.60 -5.28
N THR A 12 10.32 -6.62 -3.95
CA THR A 12 11.20 -7.50 -3.19
C THR A 12 10.36 -8.38 -2.27
N CYS A 13 10.60 -9.67 -2.28
CA CYS A 13 9.84 -10.62 -1.48
C CYS A 13 10.79 -11.62 -0.83
N GLU A 14 10.61 -11.86 0.47
CA GLU A 14 11.38 -12.88 1.17
C GLU A 14 11.02 -14.27 0.65
N GLU A 15 12.01 -15.15 0.53
CA GLU A 15 11.82 -16.50 0.02
C GLU A 15 10.72 -17.28 0.75
N ALA A 16 10.68 -17.15 2.08
CA ALA A 16 9.71 -17.86 2.89
C ALA A 16 8.26 -17.48 2.59
N ILE A 17 8.04 -16.34 1.93
CA ILE A 17 6.71 -15.83 1.67
C ILE A 17 6.26 -16.10 0.24
N LYS A 18 7.16 -16.45 -0.65
CA LYS A 18 6.81 -16.70 -2.05
C LYS A 18 5.78 -17.79 -2.26
N ILE A 19 5.63 -18.69 -1.28
CA ILE A 19 4.64 -19.74 -1.31
C ILE A 19 3.28 -19.33 -0.73
N VAL A 20 3.20 -18.13 -0.12
CA VAL A 20 1.94 -17.64 0.46
C VAL A 20 1.13 -16.98 -0.64
N PRO A 21 -0.11 -17.43 -0.89
CA PRO A 21 -0.92 -16.81 -1.94
C PRO A 21 -1.42 -15.44 -1.51
N ILE A 22 -0.94 -14.40 -2.20
CA ILE A 22 -1.42 -13.04 -2.02
C ILE A 22 -2.06 -12.63 -3.34
N PRO A 23 -3.32 -12.17 -3.34
CA PRO A 23 -3.95 -11.76 -4.59
C PRO A 23 -3.16 -10.66 -5.29
N PRO A 24 -2.80 -10.84 -6.57
CA PRO A 24 -1.95 -9.87 -7.27
C PRO A 24 -2.51 -8.45 -7.28
N PHE A 25 -3.85 -8.30 -7.28
CA PHE A 25 -4.45 -6.98 -7.33
C PHE A 25 -4.10 -6.11 -6.12
N ILE A 26 -3.73 -6.69 -4.99
CA ILE A 26 -3.36 -5.93 -3.80
C ILE A 26 -2.14 -5.06 -4.11
N ILE A 27 -1.10 -5.69 -4.61
CA ILE A 27 0.13 -4.97 -4.95
C ILE A 27 -0.13 -3.99 -6.09
N GLU A 28 -0.79 -4.44 -7.15
CA GLU A 28 -1.09 -3.60 -8.30
C GLU A 28 -1.90 -2.36 -7.95
N SER A 29 -2.92 -2.51 -7.10
CA SER A 29 -3.76 -1.40 -6.67
C SER A 29 -2.97 -0.33 -5.94
N PHE A 30 -2.14 -0.74 -4.98
CA PHE A 30 -1.39 0.22 -4.18
C PHE A 30 -0.23 0.82 -4.95
N VAL A 31 0.39 0.08 -5.85
CA VAL A 31 1.38 0.63 -6.78
C VAL A 31 0.74 1.67 -7.68
N GLY A 32 -0.46 1.38 -8.20
CA GLY A 32 -1.22 2.33 -9.02
C GLY A 32 -1.53 3.62 -8.27
N ASN A 33 -1.89 3.53 -6.99
CA ASN A 33 -2.12 4.70 -6.16
C ASN A 33 -0.84 5.51 -5.96
N ALA A 34 0.28 4.84 -5.72
CA ALA A 34 1.57 5.49 -5.57
C ALA A 34 1.97 6.25 -6.84
N ILE A 35 1.71 5.66 -8.01
CA ILE A 35 1.97 6.32 -9.28
C ILE A 35 1.15 7.62 -9.40
N LYS A 36 -0.14 7.55 -9.11
CA LYS A 36 -1.03 8.71 -9.21
C LYS A 36 -0.62 9.86 -8.31
N HIS A 37 -0.18 9.55 -7.10
CA HIS A 37 0.06 10.58 -6.08
C HIS A 37 1.52 10.93 -5.89
N GLY A 38 2.42 10.14 -6.45
CA GLY A 38 3.85 10.31 -6.24
C GLY A 38 4.61 11.01 -7.36
N LEU A 39 3.97 11.25 -8.50
CA LEU A 39 4.69 11.80 -9.65
C LEU A 39 5.17 13.24 -9.40
N LYS A 40 6.45 13.48 -9.66
CA LYS A 40 7.07 14.79 -9.61
C LYS A 40 7.49 15.21 -11.00
N PRO A 41 7.15 16.42 -11.46
CA PRO A 41 7.60 16.89 -12.76
C PRO A 41 9.15 16.89 -12.84
N GLY A 42 9.66 16.34 -13.93
CA GLY A 42 11.09 16.35 -14.20
C GLY A 42 11.92 15.36 -13.39
N LYS A 43 11.30 14.53 -12.58
CA LYS A 43 12.00 13.51 -11.79
C LYS A 43 11.39 12.15 -11.97
N MET A 44 12.24 11.13 -11.98
CA MET A 44 11.78 9.74 -11.97
C MET A 44 11.33 9.38 -10.56
N THR A 45 10.10 8.93 -10.41
CA THR A 45 9.59 8.46 -9.13
C THR A 45 9.93 6.97 -8.98
N GLU A 46 10.54 6.63 -7.87
CA GLU A 46 10.86 5.24 -7.55
C GLU A 46 9.81 4.69 -6.59
N ILE A 47 9.30 3.52 -6.92
CA ILE A 47 8.33 2.83 -6.09
C ILE A 47 8.91 1.48 -5.69
N GLN A 48 8.93 1.22 -4.40
CA GLN A 48 9.43 -0.05 -3.85
C GLN A 48 8.30 -0.78 -3.17
N VAL A 49 8.17 -2.07 -3.49
CA VAL A 49 7.24 -2.96 -2.82
C VAL A 49 8.06 -4.03 -2.12
N ASN A 50 7.96 -4.08 -0.81
CA ASN A 50 8.66 -5.06 0.00
C ASN A 50 7.65 -5.95 0.71
N VAL A 51 7.80 -7.26 0.56
CA VAL A 51 6.95 -8.22 1.26
C VAL A 51 7.84 -9.01 2.21
N SER A 52 7.54 -8.91 3.48
CA SER A 52 8.35 -9.53 4.52
C SER A 52 7.48 -10.27 5.54
N LYS A 53 8.11 -11.21 6.23
CA LYS A 53 7.45 -11.99 7.27
C LYS A 53 7.72 -11.36 8.62
N LEU A 54 6.65 -10.99 9.34
CA LEU A 54 6.79 -10.46 10.69
C LEU A 54 6.83 -11.58 11.74
N GLU A 55 5.89 -12.52 11.61
CA GLU A 55 5.75 -13.68 12.48
C GLU A 55 5.26 -14.83 11.60
N GLU A 56 5.09 -16.01 12.19
CA GLU A 56 4.77 -17.22 11.43
C GLU A 56 3.59 -17.06 10.45
N PHE A 57 2.52 -16.40 10.85
CA PHE A 57 1.37 -16.19 10.00
C PHE A 57 1.05 -14.71 9.76
N ARG A 58 2.03 -13.84 10.00
CA ARG A 58 1.87 -12.40 9.76
C ARG A 58 2.88 -11.94 8.74
N ILE A 59 2.39 -11.27 7.71
CA ILE A 59 3.24 -10.69 6.68
C ILE A 59 2.99 -9.20 6.57
N LEU A 60 4.02 -8.48 6.17
CA LEU A 60 3.94 -7.04 5.91
C LEU A 60 4.17 -6.81 4.43
N ILE A 61 3.25 -6.13 3.78
CA ILE A 61 3.41 -5.62 2.43
C ILE A 61 3.60 -4.12 2.56
N GLN A 62 4.74 -3.62 2.15
CA GLN A 62 5.04 -2.20 2.26
C GLN A 62 5.25 -1.61 0.86
N VAL A 63 4.45 -0.60 0.52
CA VAL A 63 4.58 0.12 -0.74
C VAL A 63 5.10 1.51 -0.42
N LYS A 64 6.30 1.81 -0.88
CA LYS A 64 6.96 3.10 -0.64
C LYS A 64 7.24 3.81 -1.96
N ASP A 65 7.12 5.12 -1.94
CA ASP A 65 7.57 5.92 -3.07
C ASP A 65 8.43 7.09 -2.59
N ASN A 66 9.15 7.70 -3.51
CA ASN A 66 9.97 8.88 -3.23
C ASN A 66 9.33 10.14 -3.82
N GLY A 67 8.03 10.12 -4.05
CA GLY A 67 7.30 11.23 -4.64
C GLY A 67 7.05 12.37 -3.67
N THR A 68 5.97 13.09 -3.89
CA THR A 68 5.62 14.26 -3.07
C THR A 68 5.06 13.90 -1.70
N GLY A 69 4.53 12.69 -1.55
CA GLY A 69 3.82 12.31 -0.35
C GLY A 69 2.41 12.89 -0.32
N PHE A 70 1.72 12.67 0.77
CA PHE A 70 0.39 13.21 0.99
C PHE A 70 0.46 14.55 1.71
N SER A 71 -0.47 15.46 1.39
CA SER A 71 -0.64 16.67 2.18
C SER A 71 -1.19 16.31 3.57
N ASP A 72 -1.09 17.23 4.51
CA ASP A 72 -1.65 17.02 5.85
C ASP A 72 -3.14 16.77 5.80
N ASP A 73 -3.86 17.52 4.94
CA ASP A 73 -5.29 17.33 4.77
C ASP A 73 -5.62 15.93 4.20
N SER A 74 -4.83 15.46 3.25
CA SER A 74 -5.00 14.13 2.69
C SER A 74 -4.74 13.03 3.73
N LEU A 75 -3.71 13.21 4.56
CA LEU A 75 -3.41 12.25 5.62
C LEU A 75 -4.53 12.19 6.65
N ASP A 76 -5.08 13.35 7.03
CA ASP A 76 -6.21 13.41 7.96
C ASP A 76 -7.42 12.70 7.36
N ALA A 77 -7.68 12.92 6.08
CA ALA A 77 -8.79 12.27 5.37
C ALA A 77 -8.62 10.75 5.31
N VAL A 78 -7.39 10.28 5.06
CA VAL A 78 -7.08 8.86 5.04
C VAL A 78 -7.30 8.24 6.42
N GLU A 79 -6.80 8.89 7.46
CA GLU A 79 -6.95 8.41 8.83
C GLU A 79 -8.42 8.29 9.22
N GLU A 80 -9.21 9.32 8.91
CA GLU A 80 -10.64 9.32 9.17
C GLU A 80 -11.36 8.20 8.41
N PHE A 81 -10.98 7.98 7.16
CA PHE A 81 -11.52 6.90 6.36
C PHE A 81 -11.18 5.52 6.96
N LEU A 82 -9.93 5.32 7.35
CA LEU A 82 -9.49 4.04 7.90
C LEU A 82 -10.16 3.73 9.24
N GLU A 83 -10.38 4.73 10.08
CA GLU A 83 -10.98 4.55 11.40
C GLU A 83 -12.51 4.53 11.35
N LYS A 84 -13.12 5.41 10.58
CA LYS A 84 -14.57 5.63 10.62
C LYS A 84 -15.31 5.34 9.32
N GLY A 85 -14.60 5.06 8.25
CA GLY A 85 -15.21 4.80 6.95
C GLY A 85 -15.74 6.06 6.26
N ILE A 86 -15.38 7.25 6.73
CA ILE A 86 -15.83 8.50 6.15
C ILE A 86 -15.02 8.84 4.91
N VAL A 87 -15.71 9.01 3.79
CA VAL A 87 -15.08 9.37 2.51
C VAL A 87 -15.19 10.88 2.31
N SER A 88 -14.07 11.53 2.01
CA SER A 88 -14.04 12.96 1.75
C SER A 88 -13.42 13.24 0.39
N GLU A 89 -13.54 14.48 -0.08
CA GLU A 89 -13.01 14.89 -1.39
C GLU A 89 -11.49 14.83 -1.46
N GLU A 90 -10.80 15.03 -0.35
CA GLU A 90 -9.34 14.96 -0.30
C GLU A 90 -8.82 13.54 -0.45
N LEU A 91 -9.71 12.55 -0.34
CA LEU A 91 -9.33 11.14 -0.41
C LEU A 91 -9.55 10.61 -1.81
N GLY A 92 -8.50 10.08 -2.40
CA GLY A 92 -8.60 9.51 -3.75
C GLY A 92 -9.49 8.28 -3.79
N VAL A 93 -10.27 8.15 -4.87
CA VAL A 93 -11.14 7.00 -5.10
C VAL A 93 -10.33 5.70 -5.12
N GLY A 94 -9.11 5.75 -5.67
CA GLY A 94 -8.25 4.58 -5.74
C GLY A 94 -7.92 3.99 -4.38
N ILE A 95 -7.57 4.84 -3.42
CA ILE A 95 -7.25 4.37 -2.07
C ILE A 95 -8.49 3.75 -1.41
N CYS A 96 -9.63 4.41 -1.52
CA CYS A 96 -10.88 3.89 -0.96
C CYS A 96 -11.21 2.51 -1.51
N ASN A 97 -11.11 2.35 -2.83
CA ASN A 97 -11.40 1.08 -3.48
C ASN A 97 -10.40 -0.01 -3.09
N SER A 98 -9.12 0.32 -3.05
CA SER A 98 -8.09 -0.65 -2.67
C SER A 98 -8.28 -1.15 -1.24
N VAL A 99 -8.54 -0.24 -0.32
CA VAL A 99 -8.79 -0.58 1.08
C VAL A 99 -10.07 -1.40 1.23
N ALA A 100 -11.13 -0.99 0.54
CA ALA A 100 -12.41 -1.71 0.59
C ALA A 100 -12.26 -3.16 0.12
N ARG A 101 -11.53 -3.36 -0.97
CA ARG A 101 -11.29 -4.71 -1.51
C ARG A 101 -10.47 -5.56 -0.54
N LEU A 102 -9.44 -4.96 0.04
CA LEU A 102 -8.59 -5.64 0.99
C LEU A 102 -9.38 -6.08 2.22
N ARG A 103 -10.22 -5.18 2.74
CA ARG A 103 -11.06 -5.48 3.90
C ARG A 103 -12.14 -6.50 3.59
N LEU A 104 -12.64 -6.53 2.35
CA LEU A 104 -13.63 -7.51 1.93
C LEU A 104 -13.05 -8.93 1.97
N ILE A 105 -11.79 -9.08 1.63
CA ILE A 105 -11.13 -10.40 1.60
C ILE A 105 -10.63 -10.81 2.99
N TYR A 106 -9.99 -9.91 3.70
CA TYR A 106 -9.30 -10.25 4.94
C TYR A 106 -10.04 -9.80 6.21
N GLY A 107 -11.03 -8.91 6.08
CA GLY A 107 -11.78 -8.43 7.23
C GLY A 107 -10.88 -7.78 8.27
N ASP A 108 -11.01 -8.20 9.51
CA ASP A 108 -10.22 -7.68 10.61
C ASP A 108 -8.81 -8.28 10.70
N LYS A 109 -8.45 -9.15 9.76
CA LYS A 109 -7.11 -9.74 9.69
C LYS A 109 -6.12 -8.88 8.93
N CYS A 110 -6.53 -7.72 8.45
CA CYS A 110 -5.63 -6.78 7.82
C CYS A 110 -5.59 -5.48 8.60
N GLU A 111 -4.39 -4.91 8.69
CA GLU A 111 -4.19 -3.59 9.24
C GLU A 111 -3.51 -2.75 8.18
N ILE A 112 -3.94 -1.51 8.04
CA ILE A 112 -3.42 -0.61 7.03
C ILE A 112 -2.96 0.67 7.71
N ARG A 113 -1.72 1.08 7.42
CA ARG A 113 -1.18 2.35 7.86
C ARG A 113 -0.68 3.11 6.65
N ILE A 114 -1.01 4.39 6.58
CA ILE A 114 -0.59 5.26 5.48
C ILE A 114 0.04 6.50 6.10
N TYR A 115 1.28 6.78 5.71
CA TYR A 115 2.02 7.90 6.26
C TYR A 115 3.07 8.38 5.28
N ASN A 116 3.67 9.53 5.56
CA ASN A 116 4.75 10.07 4.75
C ASN A 116 6.10 9.65 5.31
N GLN A 117 7.07 9.47 4.42
CA GLN A 117 8.46 9.29 4.81
C GLN A 117 9.03 10.63 5.28
N GLU A 118 10.05 10.60 6.14
CA GLU A 118 10.66 11.81 6.66
C GLU A 118 11.18 12.75 5.58
N LEU A 119 11.84 12.20 4.58
CA LEU A 119 12.47 13.03 3.56
C LEU A 119 11.51 13.36 2.42
N SER A 120 10.91 12.36 1.83
CA SER A 120 10.03 12.56 0.69
C SER A 120 9.32 11.28 0.36
N GLY A 121 8.04 11.39 0.01
CA GLY A 121 7.25 10.27 -0.45
C GLY A 121 6.33 9.68 0.60
N ALA A 122 5.55 8.71 0.18
CA ALA A 122 4.53 8.08 1.00
C ALA A 122 4.82 6.61 1.25
N VAL A 123 4.25 6.09 2.32
CA VAL A 123 4.35 4.67 2.66
C VAL A 123 2.96 4.14 2.95
N VAL A 124 2.65 2.99 2.37
CA VAL A 124 1.46 2.22 2.73
C VAL A 124 1.94 0.89 3.30
N ASP A 125 1.61 0.64 4.57
CA ASP A 125 1.92 -0.62 5.24
C ASP A 125 0.64 -1.44 5.35
N ILE A 126 0.67 -2.64 4.80
CA ILE A 126 -0.44 -3.58 4.87
C ILE A 126 0.05 -4.80 5.64
N THR A 127 -0.52 -5.03 6.82
CA THR A 127 -0.20 -6.20 7.62
C THR A 127 -1.33 -7.20 7.49
N LEU A 128 -1.01 -8.40 7.05
CA LEU A 128 -1.97 -9.50 6.90
C LEU A 128 -1.68 -10.56 7.95
N ASN A 129 -2.73 -10.95 8.64
CA ASN A 129 -2.67 -11.99 9.65
C ASN A 129 -3.29 -13.27 9.06
N LEU A 130 -2.45 -14.15 8.56
CA LEU A 130 -2.86 -15.35 7.83
C LEU A 130 -2.78 -16.58 8.72
N GLN A 131 -3.76 -16.75 9.57
CA GLN A 131 -3.76 -17.88 10.48
C GLN A 131 -4.10 -19.19 9.76
N LYS A 132 -3.36 -20.23 10.09
CA LYS A 132 -3.50 -21.53 9.47
C LYS A 132 -4.91 -22.13 9.61
N THR A 133 -5.53 -21.93 10.75
CA THR A 133 -6.85 -22.47 11.05
C THR A 133 -7.95 -21.90 10.14
N GLU A 134 -7.69 -20.78 9.52
CA GLU A 134 -8.67 -20.09 8.69
C GLU A 134 -8.59 -20.45 7.23
N ALA A 135 -7.58 -21.21 6.87
CA ALA A 135 -7.39 -21.69 5.51
C ALA A 135 -8.30 -22.88 5.18
N VAL A 136 -9.07 -23.34 6.13
CA VAL A 136 -9.93 -24.50 5.94
C VAL A 136 -11.27 -24.12 5.37
#